data_ee090cd2482fab4509f19d8a162c6e2f
#
_entry.id   ee090cd2482fab4509f19d8a162c6e2f
#
_cell.length_a   1.000
_cell.length_b   1.000
_cell.length_c   1.000
_cell.angle_alpha   90.00
_cell.angle_beta   90.00
_cell.angle_gamma   90.00
#
_symmetry.space_group_name_H-M   'P 1'
#
loop_
_entity.id
_entity.type
_entity.pdbx_description
1 polymer ?
#
loop_
_entity_poly.entity_id
_entity_poly.type
_entity_poly.pdbx_seq_one_letter_code
_entity_poly.pdbx_strand_id
1 'polypeptide(L)'
;MGPITKRLRYYLGLLALFARYSLMEQMEYRINFIAGIAVECGYMLIKLMYAVLILNAGADINGLSANEMLMCIGTYILVTGVYMGVYPNFWALPLSVRDGSLDMLLTKPVNTQFLVTLRKLDFGMPLPDVACGAALIAWG
;
A
#
# COMPACT_ATOMS: atom_id res chain seq x y z
N MET A 1 32.52 6.70 2.12
CA MET A 1 31.08 6.61 1.85
C MET A 1 30.78 7.44 0.61
N GLY A 2 30.35 6.79 -0.48
CA GLY A 2 30.12 7.45 -1.77
C GLY A 2 28.94 8.41 -1.73
N PRO A 3 28.86 9.37 -2.67
CA PRO A 3 27.78 10.37 -2.73
C PRO A 3 26.38 9.72 -2.89
N ILE A 4 26.31 8.54 -3.48
CA ILE A 4 25.05 7.76 -3.66
C ILE A 4 24.52 7.28 -2.29
N THR A 5 25.36 6.77 -1.41
CA THR A 5 24.98 6.26 -0.10
C THR A 5 24.43 7.37 0.81
N LYS A 6 25.00 8.58 0.71
CA LYS A 6 24.50 9.75 1.47
C LYS A 6 23.11 10.18 0.98
N ARG A 7 22.89 10.18 -0.34
CA ARG A 7 21.58 10.49 -0.93
C ARG A 7 20.52 9.45 -0.55
N LEU A 8 20.86 8.16 -0.66
CA LEU A 8 19.95 7.08 -0.29
C LEU A 8 19.52 7.19 1.18
N ARG A 9 20.48 7.39 2.07
CA ARG A 9 20.21 7.56 3.51
C ARG A 9 19.33 8.78 3.79
N TYR A 10 19.53 9.87 3.08
CA TYR A 10 18.68 11.07 3.17
C TYR A 10 17.23 10.77 2.77
N TYR A 11 16.99 10.13 1.61
CA TYR A 11 15.66 9.80 1.16
C TYR A 11 14.96 8.75 2.03
N LEU A 12 15.69 7.78 2.55
CA LEU A 12 15.16 6.81 3.52
C LEU A 12 14.76 7.49 4.84
N GLY A 13 15.57 8.43 5.32
CA GLY A 13 15.21 9.22 6.50
C GLY A 13 13.96 10.07 6.27
N LEU A 14 13.83 10.66 5.07
CA LEU A 14 12.67 11.45 4.70
C LEU A 14 11.41 10.58 4.58
N LEU A 15 11.53 9.38 4.00
CA LEU A 15 10.44 8.41 3.93
C LEU A 15 9.97 7.98 5.33
N ALA A 16 10.92 7.71 6.24
CA ALA A 16 10.60 7.37 7.63
C ALA A 16 9.86 8.51 8.36
N LEU A 17 10.24 9.77 8.08
CA LEU A 17 9.52 10.93 8.60
C LEU A 17 8.10 11.01 8.03
N PHE A 18 7.92 10.82 6.72
CA PHE A 18 6.59 10.82 6.10
C PHE A 18 5.72 9.70 6.66
N ALA A 19 6.26 8.49 6.81
CA ALA A 19 5.57 7.38 7.43
C ALA A 19 5.11 7.71 8.85
N ARG A 20 6.00 8.29 9.66
CA ARG A 20 5.68 8.70 11.02
C ARG A 20 4.58 9.77 11.08
N TYR A 21 4.68 10.81 10.23
CA TYR A 21 3.66 11.86 10.17
C TYR A 21 2.31 11.32 9.71
N SER A 22 2.29 10.50 8.66
CA SER A 22 1.06 9.87 8.17
C SER A 22 0.42 8.97 9.22
N LEU A 23 1.21 8.22 9.96
CA LEU A 23 0.71 7.40 11.06
C LEU A 23 0.11 8.25 12.18
N MET A 24 0.78 9.36 12.56
CA MET A 24 0.28 10.29 13.56
C MET A 24 -1.04 10.93 13.12
N GLU A 25 -1.14 11.37 11.86
CA GLU A 25 -2.36 11.94 11.27
C GLU A 25 -3.52 10.94 11.29
N GLN A 26 -3.25 9.67 10.94
CA GLN A 26 -4.27 8.61 10.99
C GLN A 26 -4.69 8.25 12.41
N MET A 27 -3.78 8.27 13.37
CA MET A 27 -4.09 8.00 14.77
C MET A 27 -4.81 9.15 15.47
N GLU A 28 -4.78 10.37 14.95
CA GLU A 28 -5.59 11.49 15.43
C GLU A 28 -7.08 11.19 15.26
N TYR A 29 -7.46 10.58 14.16
CA TYR A 29 -8.83 10.13 13.87
C TYR A 29 -9.00 8.62 14.13
N ARG A 30 -8.79 8.19 15.36
CA ARG A 30 -8.77 6.76 15.76
C ARG A 30 -9.96 5.95 15.27
N ILE A 31 -11.17 6.52 15.35
CA ILE A 31 -12.40 5.83 14.94
C ILE A 31 -12.38 5.57 13.43
N ASN A 32 -11.97 6.55 12.64
CA ASN A 32 -11.88 6.40 11.19
C ASN A 32 -10.80 5.38 10.79
N PHE A 33 -9.67 5.38 11.49
CA PHE A 33 -8.59 4.41 11.27
C PHE A 33 -9.04 2.97 11.57
N ILE A 34 -9.71 2.76 12.72
CA ILE A 34 -10.25 1.44 13.11
C ILE A 34 -11.35 1.00 12.14
N ALA A 35 -12.24 1.92 11.75
CA ALA A 35 -13.29 1.63 10.77
C ALA A 35 -12.69 1.24 9.41
N GLY A 36 -11.64 1.92 8.95
CA GLY A 36 -10.91 1.57 7.74
C GLY A 36 -10.33 0.15 7.77
N ILE A 37 -9.66 -0.21 8.87
CA ILE A 37 -9.14 -1.57 9.08
C ILE A 37 -10.28 -2.60 9.08
N ALA A 38 -11.39 -2.31 9.76
CA ALA A 38 -12.52 -3.23 9.83
C ALA A 38 -13.16 -3.48 8.45
N VAL A 39 -13.32 -2.43 7.64
CA VAL A 39 -13.79 -2.52 6.26
C VAL A 39 -12.83 -3.36 5.41
N GLU A 40 -11.53 -3.10 5.50
CA GLU A 40 -10.52 -3.85 4.74
C GLU A 40 -10.45 -5.32 5.16
N CYS A 41 -10.59 -5.62 6.45
CA CYS A 41 -10.73 -7.00 6.92
C CYS A 41 -11.98 -7.68 6.31
N GLY A 42 -13.08 -6.96 6.14
CA GLY A 42 -14.26 -7.45 5.44
C GLY A 42 -13.98 -7.79 3.97
N TYR A 43 -13.32 -6.90 3.24
CA TYR A 43 -12.88 -7.16 1.86
C TYR A 43 -11.89 -8.33 1.78
N MET A 44 -10.97 -8.43 2.74
CA MET A 44 -10.03 -9.53 2.81
C MET A 44 -10.73 -10.88 2.99
N LEU A 45 -11.78 -10.96 3.81
CA LEU A 45 -12.59 -12.19 3.94
C LEU A 45 -13.21 -12.60 2.61
N ILE A 46 -13.70 -11.64 1.82
CA ILE A 46 -14.24 -11.92 0.48
C ILE A 46 -13.14 -12.46 -0.44
N LYS A 47 -11.95 -11.83 -0.46
CA LYS A 47 -10.79 -12.28 -1.24
C LYS A 47 -10.37 -13.71 -0.87
N LEU A 48 -10.34 -14.03 0.43
CA LEU A 48 -10.03 -15.37 0.94
C LEU A 48 -11.12 -16.39 0.58
N MET A 49 -12.39 -15.98 0.60
CA MET A 49 -13.48 -16.85 0.19
C MET A 49 -13.36 -17.27 -1.29
N TYR A 50 -12.96 -16.35 -2.17
CA TYR A 50 -12.62 -16.69 -3.56
C TYR A 50 -11.47 -17.69 -3.65
N ALA A 51 -10.41 -17.53 -2.87
CA ALA A 51 -9.29 -18.46 -2.84
C ALA A 51 -9.76 -19.86 -2.41
N VAL A 52 -10.57 -19.96 -1.35
CA VAL A 52 -11.12 -21.23 -0.85
C VAL A 52 -12.06 -21.88 -1.88
N LEU A 53 -12.91 -21.10 -2.56
CA LEU A 53 -13.78 -21.62 -3.62
C LEU A 53 -13.00 -22.22 -4.78
N ILE A 54 -11.91 -21.59 -5.21
CA ILE A 54 -11.02 -22.07 -6.26
C ILE A 54 -10.36 -23.40 -5.83
N LEU A 55 -9.83 -23.45 -4.61
CA LEU A 55 -9.21 -24.66 -4.06
C LEU A 55 -10.21 -25.83 -3.98
N ASN A 56 -11.44 -25.58 -3.52
CA ASN A 56 -12.46 -26.62 -3.38
C ASN A 56 -13.06 -27.06 -4.72
N ALA A 57 -13.04 -26.21 -5.73
CA ALA A 57 -13.53 -26.56 -7.06
C ALA A 57 -12.67 -27.64 -7.73
N GLY A 58 -11.44 -27.89 -7.24
CA GLY A 58 -10.53 -28.91 -7.80
C GLY A 58 -10.23 -28.69 -9.29
N ALA A 59 -10.54 -27.50 -9.79
CA ALA A 59 -10.43 -27.20 -11.21
C ALA A 59 -8.98 -26.85 -11.54
N ASP A 60 -8.32 -27.70 -12.32
CA ASP A 60 -7.15 -27.28 -13.10
C ASP A 60 -7.65 -26.24 -14.13
N ILE A 61 -7.60 -24.97 -13.75
CA ILE A 61 -7.98 -23.90 -14.65
C ILE A 61 -6.77 -23.59 -15.55
N ASN A 62 -6.88 -23.94 -16.81
CA ASN A 62 -5.82 -23.78 -17.82
C ASN A 62 -4.48 -24.46 -17.50
N GLY A 63 -4.48 -25.56 -16.77
CA GLY A 63 -3.25 -26.29 -16.42
C GLY A 63 -2.48 -25.71 -15.23
N LEU A 64 -3.05 -24.74 -14.51
CA LEU A 64 -2.49 -24.24 -13.26
C LEU A 64 -2.96 -25.11 -12.09
N SER A 65 -2.01 -25.53 -11.26
CA SER A 65 -2.31 -26.22 -10.01
C SER A 65 -2.95 -25.26 -8.99
N ALA A 66 -3.64 -25.83 -8.00
CA ALA A 66 -4.27 -25.05 -6.93
C ALA A 66 -3.26 -24.14 -6.18
N ASN A 67 -2.02 -24.61 -5.98
CA ASN A 67 -0.97 -23.82 -5.34
C ASN A 67 -0.51 -22.65 -6.20
N GLU A 68 -0.36 -22.84 -7.50
CA GLU A 68 0.01 -21.75 -8.41
C GLU A 68 -1.08 -20.67 -8.45
N MET A 69 -2.33 -21.09 -8.38
CA MET A 69 -3.45 -20.12 -8.28
C MET A 69 -3.44 -19.35 -6.96
N LEU A 70 -3.11 -20.00 -5.84
CA LEU A 70 -2.93 -19.30 -4.56
C LEU A 70 -1.80 -18.29 -4.61
N MET A 71 -0.66 -18.63 -5.23
CA MET A 71 0.44 -17.69 -5.43
C MET A 71 0.02 -16.48 -6.29
N CYS A 72 -0.74 -16.71 -7.35
CA CYS A 72 -1.28 -15.62 -8.18
C CYS A 72 -2.20 -14.70 -7.38
N ILE A 73 -3.13 -15.26 -6.60
CA ILE A 73 -4.04 -14.49 -5.75
C ILE A 73 -3.26 -13.74 -4.66
N GLY A 74 -2.33 -14.41 -4.00
CA GLY A 74 -1.46 -13.81 -2.98
C GLY A 74 -0.65 -12.63 -3.54
N THR A 75 -0.07 -12.80 -4.73
CA THR A 75 0.66 -11.74 -5.42
C THR A 75 -0.25 -10.55 -5.77
N TYR A 76 -1.47 -10.82 -6.27
CA TYR A 76 -2.44 -9.79 -6.56
C TYR A 76 -2.81 -8.98 -5.29
N ILE A 77 -3.11 -9.66 -4.19
CA ILE A 77 -3.45 -9.00 -2.92
C ILE A 77 -2.28 -8.17 -2.40
N LEU A 78 -1.06 -8.70 -2.45
CA LEU A 78 0.14 -8.01 -1.98
C LEU A 78 0.42 -6.74 -2.80
N VAL A 79 0.38 -6.84 -4.14
CA VAL A 79 0.61 -5.69 -5.02
C VAL A 79 -0.46 -4.63 -4.83
N THR A 80 -1.73 -5.05 -4.70
CA THR A 80 -2.84 -4.13 -4.43
C THR A 80 -2.68 -3.42 -3.09
N GLY A 81 -2.29 -4.14 -2.04
CA GLY A 81 -2.02 -3.57 -0.72
C GLY A 81 -0.91 -2.50 -0.77
N VAL A 82 0.23 -2.81 -1.41
CA VAL A 82 1.32 -1.83 -1.58
C VAL A 82 0.85 -0.60 -2.38
N TYR A 83 0.07 -0.81 -3.45
CA TYR A 83 -0.47 0.27 -4.25
C TYR A 83 -1.39 1.19 -3.42
N MET A 84 -2.29 0.61 -2.63
CA MET A 84 -3.21 1.36 -1.76
C MET A 84 -2.49 2.19 -0.70
N GLY A 85 -1.31 1.77 -0.24
CA GLY A 85 -0.49 2.54 0.68
C GLY A 85 -0.01 3.88 0.14
N VAL A 86 0.13 4.00 -1.19
CA VAL A 86 0.62 5.21 -1.88
C VAL A 86 -0.51 5.97 -2.57
N TYR A 87 -1.64 5.31 -2.83
CA TYR A 87 -2.79 5.84 -3.58
C TYR A 87 -3.33 7.20 -3.07
N PRO A 88 -3.39 7.49 -1.77
CA PRO A 88 -3.89 8.78 -1.27
C PRO A 88 -3.19 9.99 -1.88
N ASN A 89 -1.91 9.87 -2.25
CA ASN A 89 -1.17 10.96 -2.89
C ASN A 89 -1.70 11.27 -4.29
N PHE A 90 -2.03 10.24 -5.08
CA PHE A 90 -2.56 10.41 -6.43
C PHE A 90 -3.95 11.03 -6.39
N TRP A 91 -4.78 10.65 -5.43
CA TRP A 91 -6.11 11.21 -5.25
C TRP A 91 -6.07 12.67 -4.78
N ALA A 92 -5.11 13.03 -3.94
CA ALA A 92 -4.93 14.38 -3.43
C ALA A 92 -4.27 15.34 -4.45
N LEU A 93 -3.65 14.82 -5.51
CA LEU A 93 -2.89 15.62 -6.47
C LEU A 93 -3.75 16.68 -7.20
N PRO A 94 -4.93 16.35 -7.76
CA PRO A 94 -5.78 17.36 -8.41
C PRO A 94 -6.18 18.49 -7.47
N LEU A 95 -6.45 18.17 -6.20
CA LEU A 95 -6.77 19.18 -5.19
C LEU A 95 -5.57 20.08 -4.91
N SER A 96 -4.39 19.48 -4.77
CA SER A 96 -3.14 20.22 -4.53
C SER A 96 -2.75 21.15 -5.68
N VAL A 97 -3.09 20.80 -6.91
CA VAL A 97 -2.94 21.70 -8.08
C VAL A 97 -3.92 22.86 -7.99
N ARG A 98 -5.18 22.58 -7.66
CA ARG A 98 -6.24 23.58 -7.58
C ARG A 98 -6.00 24.61 -6.47
N ASP A 99 -5.51 24.14 -5.32
CA ASP A 99 -5.28 24.98 -4.14
C ASP A 99 -3.90 25.66 -4.14
N GLY A 100 -3.08 25.46 -5.19
CA GLY A 100 -1.73 26.03 -5.29
C GLY A 100 -0.72 25.44 -4.32
N SER A 101 -1.08 24.41 -3.52
CA SER A 101 -0.16 23.78 -2.57
C SER A 101 0.95 22.99 -3.26
N LEU A 102 0.76 22.63 -4.53
CA LEU A 102 1.79 22.01 -5.36
C LEU A 102 2.98 22.95 -5.58
N ASP A 103 2.73 24.26 -5.77
CA ASP A 103 3.78 25.25 -6.00
C ASP A 103 4.73 25.35 -4.81
N MET A 104 4.20 25.22 -3.59
CA MET A 104 5.02 25.15 -2.38
C MET A 104 5.91 23.88 -2.33
N LEU A 105 5.51 22.79 -2.97
CA LEU A 105 6.31 21.56 -3.04
C LEU A 105 7.43 21.70 -4.08
N LEU A 106 7.17 22.44 -5.16
CA LEU A 106 8.15 22.69 -6.22
C LEU A 106 9.34 23.54 -5.75
N THR A 107 9.14 24.40 -4.76
CA THR A 107 10.20 25.25 -4.20
C THR A 107 11.14 24.52 -3.24
N LYS A 108 10.83 23.28 -2.85
CA LYS A 108 11.66 22.53 -1.90
C LYS A 108 12.87 21.87 -2.58
N PRO A 109 14.04 21.85 -1.93
CA PRO A 109 15.27 21.27 -2.47
C PRO A 109 15.28 19.73 -2.42
N VAL A 110 14.15 19.11 -2.79
CA VAL A 110 13.93 17.66 -2.81
C VAL A 110 13.27 17.30 -4.14
N ASN A 111 13.50 16.08 -4.63
CA ASN A 111 12.86 15.64 -5.86
C ASN A 111 11.34 15.73 -5.73
N THR A 112 10.71 16.53 -6.59
CA THR A 112 9.27 16.79 -6.56
C THR A 112 8.44 15.53 -6.73
N GLN A 113 8.87 14.63 -7.63
CA GLN A 113 8.19 13.35 -7.85
C GLN A 113 8.16 12.52 -6.56
N PHE A 114 9.27 12.47 -5.82
CA PHE A 114 9.34 11.77 -4.54
C PHE A 114 8.37 12.37 -3.51
N LEU A 115 8.33 13.70 -3.41
CA LEU A 115 7.41 14.41 -2.51
C LEU A 115 5.95 14.17 -2.87
N VAL A 116 5.61 14.27 -4.14
CA VAL A 116 4.23 14.13 -4.63
C VAL A 116 3.75 12.69 -4.48
N THR A 117 4.62 11.69 -4.66
CA THR A 117 4.23 10.27 -4.65
C THR A 117 4.21 9.67 -3.24
N LEU A 118 5.12 10.08 -2.35
CA LEU A 118 5.36 9.38 -1.09
C LEU A 118 5.10 10.23 0.16
N ARG A 119 4.55 11.44 0.02
CA ARG A 119 4.32 12.34 1.15
C ARG A 119 3.28 11.82 2.13
N LYS A 120 2.22 11.20 1.62
CA LYS A 120 1.16 10.59 2.44
C LYS A 120 1.18 9.08 2.24
N LEU A 121 1.29 8.34 3.33
CA LEU A 121 1.26 6.89 3.34
C LEU A 121 0.02 6.44 4.13
N ASP A 122 -0.80 5.59 3.53
CA ASP A 122 -1.87 4.92 4.26
C ASP A 122 -1.34 3.63 4.87
N PHE A 123 -1.66 3.40 6.13
CA PHE A 123 -1.30 2.19 6.85
C PHE A 123 -2.51 1.33 7.21
N GLY A 124 -3.70 1.95 7.29
CA GLY A 124 -4.92 1.28 7.69
C GLY A 124 -5.36 0.19 6.73
N MET A 125 -5.43 0.54 5.46
CA MET A 125 -5.87 -0.37 4.39
C MET A 125 -4.77 -1.35 3.92
N PRO A 126 -3.50 -0.94 3.71
CA PRO A 126 -2.47 -1.82 3.18
C PRO A 126 -2.02 -2.91 4.13
N LEU A 127 -2.01 -2.67 5.44
CA LEU A 127 -1.46 -3.63 6.41
C LEU A 127 -2.13 -5.02 6.35
N PRO A 128 -3.47 -5.15 6.37
CA PRO A 128 -4.13 -6.44 6.25
C PRO A 128 -3.82 -7.13 4.91
N ASP A 129 -3.86 -6.38 3.81
CA ASP A 129 -3.64 -6.93 2.47
C ASP A 129 -2.20 -7.41 2.27
N VAL A 130 -1.20 -6.63 2.69
CA VAL A 130 0.21 -7.03 2.58
C VAL A 130 0.50 -8.26 3.44
N ALA A 131 -0.03 -8.30 4.67
CA ALA A 131 0.14 -9.44 5.56
C ALA A 131 -0.52 -10.71 4.99
N CYS A 132 -1.74 -10.60 4.48
CA CYS A 132 -2.47 -11.70 3.90
C CYS A 132 -1.84 -12.19 2.59
N GLY A 133 -1.47 -11.28 1.70
CA GLY A 133 -0.81 -11.60 0.43
C GLY A 133 0.52 -12.32 0.65
N ALA A 134 1.35 -11.83 1.59
CA ALA A 134 2.59 -12.48 1.96
C ALA A 134 2.37 -13.88 2.56
N ALA A 135 1.35 -14.06 3.40
CA ALA A 135 1.01 -15.34 3.99
C ALA A 135 0.55 -16.36 2.92
N LEU A 136 -0.26 -15.93 1.95
CA LEU A 136 -0.71 -16.79 0.85
C LEU A 136 0.44 -17.22 -0.06
N ILE A 137 1.38 -16.31 -0.35
CA ILE A 137 2.58 -16.65 -1.14
C ILE A 137 3.51 -17.62 -0.38
N ALA A 138 3.61 -17.45 0.94
CA ALA A 138 4.44 -18.35 1.76
C ALA A 138 3.81 -19.74 1.95
N TRP A 139 2.50 -19.86 1.79
CA TRP A 139 1.77 -21.13 1.92
C TRP A 139 1.76 -21.94 0.61
N GLY A 140 1.62 -21.28 -0.56
CA GLY A 140 1.60 -21.91 -1.88
C GLY A 140 2.99 -22.26 -2.39
#